data_4a17fcb40893fd1b2acb103ba4762b26
#
_entry.id   4a17fcb40893fd1b2acb103ba4762b26
#
_cell.length_a   1.000
_cell.length_b   1.000
_cell.length_c   1.000
_cell.angle_alpha   90.00
_cell.angle_beta   90.00
_cell.angle_gamma   90.00
#
_symmetry.space_group_name_H-M   'P 1'
#
loop_
_entity.id
_entity.type
_entity.pdbx_description
1 polymer ?
#
loop_
_entity_poly.entity_id
_entity_poly.type
_entity_poly.pdbx_seq_one_letter_code
_entity_poly.pdbx_strand_id
1 'polypeptide(L)'
;MDYKLLLDTAVMSGEILLESGAETWRVEDTMLRMLRMSGLKTADVLALTTGFVVTLDDPAMDSMTVMRSVESRATDLNRIHAVNQLSRDFCEGNIDLDALFHRVRDIYRAKSEIKKNLLAMMATTAGFAIMFGAGFYEVLASALAGFISGIGVYGGKKAGMQSFLVNCIGSFLLAVTSILCVHYLPGTMDLNVIIIASIMPLVPGVAITNAVYDTLHGDYISGAARMLEAFVTAAAIAIGVGLGMLLLRPLVR
;
A
#
# COMPACT_ATOMS: atom_id res chain seq x y z
N MET A 1 -19.83 -5.79 28.67
CA MET A 1 -18.79 -5.60 27.62
C MET A 1 -18.07 -4.30 27.95
N ASP A 2 -16.75 -4.28 27.84
CA ASP A 2 -15.98 -3.04 27.96
C ASP A 2 -16.06 -2.24 26.65
N TYR A 3 -16.94 -1.22 26.63
CA TYR A 3 -17.17 -0.40 25.41
C TYR A 3 -15.94 0.42 25.02
N LYS A 4 -15.13 0.83 26.00
CA LYS A 4 -13.91 1.58 25.72
C LYS A 4 -12.88 0.69 25.02
N LEU A 5 -12.67 -0.53 25.52
CA LEU A 5 -11.77 -1.50 24.90
C LEU A 5 -12.25 -1.89 23.50
N LEU A 6 -13.56 -2.06 23.30
CA LEU A 6 -14.13 -2.34 21.98
C LEU A 6 -13.87 -1.20 20.99
N LEU A 7 -14.12 0.05 21.42
CA LEU A 7 -13.88 1.23 20.61
C LEU A 7 -12.39 1.35 20.25
N ASP A 8 -11.50 1.22 21.23
CA ASP A 8 -10.05 1.30 21.00
C ASP A 8 -9.55 0.19 20.06
N THR A 9 -10.14 -1.02 20.15
CA THR A 9 -9.81 -2.14 19.26
C THR A 9 -10.30 -1.88 17.82
N ALA A 10 -11.52 -1.36 17.67
CA ALA A 10 -12.08 -0.99 16.37
C ALA A 10 -11.25 0.15 15.73
N VAL A 11 -10.88 1.16 16.52
CA VAL A 11 -10.01 2.28 16.08
C VAL A 11 -8.67 1.76 15.58
N MET A 12 -8.01 0.90 16.35
CA MET A 12 -6.72 0.29 15.95
C MET A 12 -6.86 -0.55 14.68
N SER A 13 -7.95 -1.29 14.55
CA SER A 13 -8.26 -2.08 13.35
C SER A 13 -8.45 -1.19 12.13
N GLY A 14 -9.20 -0.09 12.26
CA GLY A 14 -9.41 0.90 11.21
C GLY A 14 -8.11 1.57 10.77
N GLU A 15 -7.25 1.93 11.72
CA GLU A 15 -5.92 2.50 11.46
C GLU A 15 -5.05 1.53 10.67
N ILE A 16 -4.95 0.25 11.09
CA ILE A 16 -4.21 -0.78 10.35
C ILE A 16 -4.73 -0.93 8.92
N LEU A 17 -6.06 -1.00 8.74
CA LEU A 17 -6.67 -1.17 7.42
C LEU A 17 -6.37 0.01 6.50
N LEU A 18 -6.53 1.24 7.01
CA LEU A 18 -6.31 2.45 6.23
C LEU A 18 -4.82 2.63 5.88
N GLU A 19 -3.90 2.42 6.84
CA GLU A 19 -2.45 2.39 6.61
C GLU A 19 -2.03 1.35 5.57
N SER A 20 -2.73 0.20 5.56
CA SER A 20 -2.45 -0.91 4.66
C SER A 20 -3.11 -0.77 3.28
N GLY A 21 -3.79 0.35 3.02
CA GLY A 21 -4.35 0.68 1.71
C GLY A 21 -5.68 -0.01 1.41
N ALA A 22 -6.46 -0.39 2.44
CA ALA A 22 -7.82 -0.87 2.24
C ALA A 22 -8.74 0.21 1.67
N GLU A 23 -9.81 -0.19 0.99
CA GLU A 23 -10.88 0.70 0.51
C GLU A 23 -11.60 1.35 1.71
N THR A 24 -12.03 2.59 1.60
CA THR A 24 -12.68 3.34 2.70
C THR A 24 -13.94 2.64 3.19
N TRP A 25 -14.80 2.17 2.28
CA TRP A 25 -16.00 1.43 2.63
C TRP A 25 -15.69 0.13 3.43
N ARG A 26 -14.56 -0.54 3.12
CA ARG A 26 -14.13 -1.74 3.86
C ARG A 26 -13.69 -1.41 5.27
N VAL A 27 -13.02 -0.27 5.45
CA VAL A 27 -12.64 0.23 6.78
C VAL A 27 -13.90 0.47 7.62
N GLU A 28 -14.88 1.20 7.05
CA GLU A 28 -16.16 1.47 7.69
C GLU A 28 -16.92 0.18 8.06
N ASP A 29 -17.12 -0.72 7.09
CA ASP A 29 -17.84 -1.99 7.32
C ASP A 29 -17.19 -2.83 8.42
N THR A 30 -15.85 -2.96 8.39
CA THR A 30 -15.12 -3.74 9.38
C THR A 30 -15.26 -3.14 10.77
N MET A 31 -15.08 -1.82 10.92
CA MET A 31 -15.23 -1.12 12.19
C MET A 31 -16.67 -1.19 12.70
N LEU A 32 -17.67 -0.87 11.85
CA LEU A 32 -19.09 -0.91 12.20
C LEU A 32 -19.53 -2.30 12.64
N ARG A 33 -19.08 -3.36 11.96
CA ARG A 33 -19.38 -4.74 12.32
C ARG A 33 -18.91 -5.08 13.72
N MET A 34 -17.69 -4.69 14.08
CA MET A 34 -17.15 -4.88 15.43
C MET A 34 -17.92 -4.06 16.47
N LEU A 35 -18.20 -2.78 16.19
CA LEU A 35 -18.85 -1.87 17.10
C LEU A 35 -20.31 -2.24 17.37
N ARG A 36 -21.02 -2.79 16.38
CA ARG A 36 -22.40 -3.30 16.55
C ARG A 36 -22.51 -4.45 17.53
N MET A 37 -21.42 -5.16 17.83
CA MET A 37 -21.39 -6.18 18.89
C MET A 37 -21.58 -5.57 20.29
N SER A 38 -21.43 -4.24 20.43
CA SER A 38 -21.75 -3.53 21.69
C SER A 38 -23.22 -3.63 22.07
N GLY A 39 -24.13 -3.78 21.10
CA GLY A 39 -25.57 -3.67 21.30
C GLY A 39 -26.07 -2.24 21.59
N LEU A 40 -25.19 -1.22 21.51
CA LEU A 40 -25.56 0.18 21.70
C LEU A 40 -26.40 0.70 20.52
N LYS A 41 -27.19 1.75 20.79
CA LYS A 41 -28.17 2.28 19.85
C LYS A 41 -27.50 2.89 18.60
N THR A 42 -26.38 3.57 18.78
CA THR A 42 -25.69 4.26 17.71
C THR A 42 -24.22 3.80 17.64
N ALA A 43 -23.82 3.32 16.48
CA ALA A 43 -22.44 3.06 16.11
C ALA A 43 -22.25 3.60 14.69
N ASP A 44 -21.49 4.68 14.55
CA ASP A 44 -21.24 5.34 13.27
C ASP A 44 -19.74 5.46 13.01
N VAL A 45 -19.36 5.24 11.75
CA VAL A 45 -17.99 5.41 11.26
C VAL A 45 -18.04 6.17 9.96
N LEU A 46 -17.22 7.20 9.84
CA LEU A 46 -16.95 7.93 8.60
C LEU A 46 -15.45 7.80 8.31
N ALA A 47 -15.09 7.09 7.26
CA ALA A 47 -13.71 6.94 6.83
C ALA A 47 -13.43 7.76 5.55
N LEU A 48 -12.28 8.41 5.55
CA LEU A 48 -11.69 9.10 4.40
C LEU A 48 -10.31 8.50 4.14
N THR A 49 -9.71 8.80 3.02
CA THR A 49 -8.34 8.33 2.70
C THR A 49 -7.28 8.79 3.70
N THR A 50 -7.50 9.89 4.40
CA THR A 50 -6.53 10.50 5.33
C THR A 50 -6.84 10.27 6.80
N GLY A 51 -7.93 9.56 7.12
CA GLY A 51 -8.32 9.30 8.51
C GLY A 51 -9.79 8.90 8.62
N PHE A 52 -10.26 8.76 9.85
CA PHE A 52 -11.65 8.41 10.13
C PHE A 52 -12.14 9.03 11.45
N VAL A 53 -13.45 9.14 11.57
CA VAL A 53 -14.17 9.47 12.80
C VAL A 53 -15.08 8.32 13.14
N VAL A 54 -15.10 7.94 14.41
CA VAL A 54 -15.96 6.86 14.92
C VAL A 54 -16.67 7.32 16.15
N THR A 55 -17.98 7.01 16.26
CA THR A 55 -18.82 7.36 17.40
C THR A 55 -19.59 6.15 17.89
N LEU A 56 -19.59 5.95 19.21
CA LEU A 56 -20.52 5.09 19.93
C LEU A 56 -21.38 5.96 20.83
N ASP A 57 -22.71 5.82 20.75
CA ASP A 57 -23.63 6.60 21.53
C ASP A 57 -24.86 5.77 21.95
N ASP A 58 -25.31 5.99 23.17
CA ASP A 58 -26.53 5.40 23.72
C ASP A 58 -27.12 6.34 24.77
N PRO A 59 -28.47 6.46 24.90
CA PRO A 59 -29.10 7.30 25.90
C PRO A 59 -28.69 6.99 27.35
N ALA A 60 -28.13 5.81 27.62
CA ALA A 60 -27.73 5.37 28.96
C ALA A 60 -26.28 5.64 29.31
N MET A 61 -25.49 6.23 28.38
CA MET A 61 -24.05 6.50 28.57
C MET A 61 -23.62 7.79 27.86
N ASP A 62 -22.48 8.35 28.26
CA ASP A 62 -21.86 9.46 27.55
C ASP A 62 -21.36 9.02 26.16
N SER A 63 -21.61 9.84 25.14
CA SER A 63 -21.14 9.59 23.78
C SER A 63 -19.61 9.52 23.70
N MET A 64 -19.09 8.49 23.07
CA MET A 64 -17.66 8.30 22.85
C MET A 64 -17.32 8.51 21.37
N THR A 65 -16.59 9.57 21.06
CA THR A 65 -16.14 9.86 19.71
C THR A 65 -14.62 9.89 19.66
N VAL A 66 -14.05 9.21 18.66
CA VAL A 66 -12.60 9.19 18.40
C VAL A 66 -12.36 9.55 16.94
N MET A 67 -11.39 10.44 16.71
CA MET A 67 -10.86 10.76 15.39
C MET A 67 -9.41 10.25 15.29
N ARG A 68 -9.06 9.68 14.14
CA ARG A 68 -7.68 9.29 13.80
C ARG A 68 -7.30 9.82 12.44
N SER A 69 -6.09 10.39 12.37
CA SER A 69 -5.44 10.81 11.13
C SER A 69 -4.40 9.76 10.72
N VAL A 70 -4.35 9.41 9.45
CA VAL A 70 -3.39 8.46 8.88
C VAL A 70 -2.53 9.18 7.85
N GLU A 71 -1.25 9.40 8.16
CA GLU A 71 -0.32 10.17 7.32
C GLU A 71 0.42 9.30 6.31
N SER A 72 0.74 8.07 6.67
CA SER A 72 1.55 7.16 5.84
C SER A 72 0.75 5.93 5.45
N ARG A 73 0.71 5.63 4.17
CA ARG A 73 0.02 4.46 3.61
C ARG A 73 0.97 3.63 2.78
N ALA A 74 0.82 2.32 2.86
CA ALA A 74 1.51 1.37 2.01
C ALA A 74 0.60 0.16 1.81
N THR A 75 0.59 -0.43 0.62
CA THR A 75 -0.21 -1.63 0.37
C THR A 75 0.34 -2.83 1.13
N ASP A 76 -0.43 -3.36 2.08
CA ASP A 76 -0.14 -4.60 2.81
C ASP A 76 -1.39 -5.47 2.91
N LEU A 77 -1.58 -6.34 1.92
CA LEU A 77 -2.74 -7.23 1.84
C LEU A 77 -2.78 -8.26 2.98
N ASN A 78 -1.62 -8.63 3.55
CA ASN A 78 -1.58 -9.57 4.67
C ASN A 78 -2.17 -8.95 5.94
N ARG A 79 -1.83 -7.68 6.24
CA ARG A 79 -2.41 -6.95 7.37
C ARG A 79 -3.92 -6.77 7.19
N ILE A 80 -4.38 -6.41 5.98
CA ILE A 80 -5.80 -6.29 5.65
C ILE A 80 -6.51 -7.63 5.89
N HIS A 81 -5.98 -8.72 5.36
CA HIS A 81 -6.55 -10.05 5.53
C HIS A 81 -6.63 -10.46 7.00
N ALA A 82 -5.55 -10.28 7.76
CA ALA A 82 -5.49 -10.64 9.17
C ALA A 82 -6.51 -9.87 10.02
N VAL A 83 -6.65 -8.55 9.83
CA VAL A 83 -7.66 -7.75 10.55
C VAL A 83 -9.08 -8.16 10.18
N ASN A 84 -9.35 -8.37 8.89
CA ASN A 84 -10.66 -8.82 8.43
C ASN A 84 -11.04 -10.19 9.02
N GLN A 85 -10.08 -11.12 9.09
CA GLN A 85 -10.33 -12.44 9.70
C GLN A 85 -10.63 -12.30 11.19
N LEU A 86 -9.83 -11.53 11.94
CA LEU A 86 -10.06 -11.29 13.36
C LEU A 86 -11.41 -10.62 13.64
N SER A 87 -11.81 -9.66 12.81
CA SER A 87 -13.13 -9.03 12.90
C SER A 87 -14.27 -10.04 12.73
N ARG A 88 -14.16 -10.98 11.79
CA ARG A 88 -15.15 -12.04 11.57
C ARG A 88 -15.19 -13.01 12.76
N ASP A 89 -14.02 -13.51 13.18
CA ASP A 89 -13.90 -14.43 14.31
C ASP A 89 -14.54 -13.86 15.59
N PHE A 90 -14.37 -12.55 15.82
CA PHE A 90 -15.00 -11.85 16.93
C PHE A 90 -16.52 -11.74 16.78
N CYS A 91 -17.00 -11.35 15.60
CA CYS A 91 -18.44 -11.20 15.37
C CYS A 91 -19.20 -12.54 15.39
N GLU A 92 -18.51 -13.64 15.05
CA GLU A 92 -19.03 -15.00 15.13
C GLU A 92 -18.94 -15.60 16.55
N GLY A 93 -18.30 -14.89 17.48
CA GLY A 93 -18.11 -15.36 18.86
C GLY A 93 -16.99 -16.38 19.05
N ASN A 94 -16.13 -16.57 18.04
CA ASN A 94 -15.00 -17.50 18.09
C ASN A 94 -13.86 -17.01 18.99
N ILE A 95 -13.77 -15.69 19.18
CA ILE A 95 -12.79 -15.05 20.08
C ILE A 95 -13.48 -13.98 20.93
N ASP A 96 -12.97 -13.77 22.14
CA ASP A 96 -13.42 -12.71 23.03
C ASP A 96 -12.75 -11.35 22.71
N LEU A 97 -13.21 -10.28 23.36
CA LEU A 97 -12.73 -8.93 23.13
C LEU A 97 -11.25 -8.76 23.53
N ASP A 98 -10.82 -9.38 24.62
CA ASP A 98 -9.44 -9.30 25.10
C ASP A 98 -8.48 -9.99 24.13
N ALA A 99 -8.83 -11.19 23.65
CA ALA A 99 -8.05 -11.90 22.63
C ALA A 99 -7.99 -11.11 21.31
N LEU A 100 -9.12 -10.51 20.89
CA LEU A 100 -9.14 -9.64 19.70
C LEU A 100 -8.18 -8.47 19.86
N PHE A 101 -8.28 -7.73 20.99
CA PHE A 101 -7.40 -6.58 21.27
C PHE A 101 -5.93 -6.95 21.22
N HIS A 102 -5.54 -8.06 21.86
CA HIS A 102 -4.15 -8.50 21.86
C HIS A 102 -3.65 -8.85 20.45
N ARG A 103 -4.43 -9.61 19.67
CA ARG A 103 -4.07 -10.00 18.29
C ARG A 103 -3.99 -8.79 17.34
N VAL A 104 -4.95 -7.87 17.42
CA VAL A 104 -4.92 -6.63 16.61
C VAL A 104 -3.70 -5.79 16.97
N ARG A 105 -3.39 -5.66 18.27
CA ARG A 105 -2.19 -4.94 18.75
C ARG A 105 -0.89 -5.57 18.26
N ASP A 106 -0.82 -6.89 18.16
CA ASP A 106 0.36 -7.59 17.64
C ASP A 106 0.55 -7.28 16.14
N ILE A 107 -0.54 -7.26 15.35
CA ILE A 107 -0.50 -6.83 13.94
C ILE A 107 -0.06 -5.37 13.83
N TYR A 108 -0.59 -4.49 14.70
CA TYR A 108 -0.24 -3.06 14.72
C TYR A 108 1.26 -2.83 14.96
N ARG A 109 1.88 -3.63 15.85
CA ARG A 109 3.30 -3.54 16.21
C ARG A 109 4.23 -4.27 15.26
N ALA A 110 3.73 -5.13 14.39
CA ALA A 110 4.54 -5.89 13.46
C ALA A 110 5.28 -4.96 12.49
N LYS A 111 6.61 -5.11 12.42
CA LYS A 111 7.46 -4.33 11.50
C LYS A 111 7.58 -5.05 10.17
N SER A 112 7.54 -4.30 9.09
CA SER A 112 7.81 -4.82 7.75
C SER A 112 9.27 -5.32 7.62
N GLU A 113 9.45 -6.51 7.05
CA GLU A 113 10.77 -7.12 6.86
C GLU A 113 11.42 -6.63 5.55
N ILE A 114 12.41 -5.78 5.66
CA ILE A 114 13.11 -5.14 4.53
C ILE A 114 13.65 -6.14 3.52
N LYS A 115 14.31 -7.21 4.01
CA LYS A 115 14.92 -8.22 3.14
C LYS A 115 13.88 -8.93 2.26
N LYS A 116 12.73 -9.27 2.83
CA LYS A 116 11.61 -9.88 2.11
C LYS A 116 11.08 -8.95 1.03
N ASN A 117 10.95 -7.66 1.34
CA ASN A 117 10.44 -6.67 0.37
C ASN A 117 11.41 -6.46 -0.82
N LEU A 118 12.73 -6.43 -0.59
CA LEU A 118 13.71 -6.31 -1.67
C LEU A 118 13.72 -7.55 -2.58
N LEU A 119 13.68 -8.75 -1.99
CA LEU A 119 13.58 -9.99 -2.75
C LEU A 119 12.26 -10.10 -3.51
N ALA A 120 11.16 -9.65 -2.91
CA ALA A 120 9.87 -9.60 -3.57
C ALA A 120 9.88 -8.64 -4.77
N MET A 121 10.48 -7.46 -4.64
CA MET A 121 10.66 -6.52 -5.77
C MET A 121 11.45 -7.16 -6.91
N MET A 122 12.58 -7.78 -6.61
CA MET A 122 13.40 -8.49 -7.59
C MET A 122 12.63 -9.61 -8.29
N ALA A 123 11.89 -10.43 -7.53
CA ALA A 123 11.10 -11.52 -8.08
C ALA A 123 9.93 -11.02 -8.94
N THR A 124 9.27 -9.93 -8.52
CA THR A 124 8.16 -9.33 -9.25
C THR A 124 8.62 -8.77 -10.60
N THR A 125 9.72 -8.03 -10.64
CA THR A 125 10.27 -7.48 -11.89
C THR A 125 10.70 -8.58 -12.84
N ALA A 126 11.36 -9.64 -12.34
CA ALA A 126 11.70 -10.82 -13.13
C ALA A 126 10.45 -11.52 -13.68
N GLY A 127 9.42 -11.68 -12.87
CA GLY A 127 8.14 -12.29 -13.28
C GLY A 127 7.45 -11.49 -14.39
N PHE A 128 7.38 -10.17 -14.27
CA PHE A 128 6.84 -9.32 -15.33
C PHE A 128 7.69 -9.36 -16.61
N ALA A 129 9.03 -9.41 -16.49
CA ALA A 129 9.89 -9.57 -17.66
C ALA A 129 9.56 -10.87 -18.42
N ILE A 130 9.38 -11.98 -17.72
CA ILE A 130 8.96 -13.26 -18.32
C ILE A 130 7.59 -13.12 -18.98
N MET A 131 6.63 -12.47 -18.32
CA MET A 131 5.29 -12.21 -18.88
C MET A 131 5.32 -11.41 -20.18
N PHE A 132 6.26 -10.47 -20.31
CA PHE A 132 6.45 -9.66 -21.51
C PHE A 132 7.32 -10.33 -22.58
N GLY A 133 7.67 -11.61 -22.40
CA GLY A 133 8.41 -12.39 -23.38
C GLY A 133 9.92 -12.09 -23.39
N ALA A 134 10.46 -11.56 -22.29
CA ALA A 134 11.87 -11.24 -22.15
C ALA A 134 12.76 -12.48 -22.25
N GLY A 135 13.93 -12.33 -22.88
CA GLY A 135 14.98 -13.33 -22.88
C GLY A 135 15.70 -13.43 -21.52
N PHE A 136 16.55 -14.43 -21.37
CA PHE A 136 17.22 -14.75 -20.10
C PHE A 136 17.99 -13.55 -19.53
N TYR A 137 18.77 -12.83 -20.35
CA TYR A 137 19.56 -11.68 -19.90
C TYR A 137 18.67 -10.48 -19.54
N GLU A 138 17.55 -10.29 -20.22
CA GLU A 138 16.56 -9.24 -19.91
C GLU A 138 15.87 -9.50 -18.58
N VAL A 139 15.55 -10.76 -18.26
CA VAL A 139 15.01 -11.17 -16.95
C VAL A 139 15.99 -10.87 -15.84
N LEU A 140 17.28 -11.20 -16.02
CA LEU A 140 18.33 -10.89 -15.05
C LEU A 140 18.51 -9.38 -14.86
N ALA A 141 18.52 -8.62 -15.96
CA ALA A 141 18.62 -7.17 -15.94
C ALA A 141 17.43 -6.52 -15.21
N SER A 142 16.20 -7.00 -15.48
CA SER A 142 14.98 -6.54 -14.80
C SER A 142 14.99 -6.86 -13.31
N ALA A 143 15.46 -8.06 -12.93
CA ALA A 143 15.61 -8.45 -11.53
C ALA A 143 16.60 -7.52 -10.79
N LEU A 144 17.76 -7.22 -11.43
CA LEU A 144 18.75 -6.32 -10.86
C LEU A 144 18.22 -4.88 -10.76
N ALA A 145 17.55 -4.39 -11.80
CA ALA A 145 16.95 -3.07 -11.82
C ALA A 145 15.88 -2.92 -10.72
N GLY A 146 15.03 -3.95 -10.52
CA GLY A 146 14.07 -4.00 -9.43
C GLY A 146 14.71 -4.00 -8.05
N PHE A 147 15.79 -4.74 -7.86
CA PHE A 147 16.55 -4.76 -6.61
C PHE A 147 17.16 -3.40 -6.27
N ILE A 148 17.83 -2.76 -7.22
CA ILE A 148 18.47 -1.43 -7.05
C ILE A 148 17.39 -0.36 -6.81
N SER A 149 16.29 -0.40 -7.56
CA SER A 149 15.14 0.47 -7.32
C SER A 149 14.58 0.30 -5.90
N GLY A 150 14.44 -0.95 -5.44
CA GLY A 150 14.00 -1.27 -4.08
C GLY A 150 14.90 -0.67 -3.00
N ILE A 151 16.22 -0.71 -3.19
CA ILE A 151 17.18 -0.06 -2.28
C ILE A 151 16.93 1.46 -2.26
N GLY A 152 16.75 2.09 -3.42
CA GLY A 152 16.46 3.52 -3.53
C GLY A 152 15.17 3.92 -2.82
N VAL A 153 14.09 3.18 -3.06
CA VAL A 153 12.78 3.38 -2.42
C VAL A 153 12.89 3.23 -0.90
N TYR A 154 13.57 2.18 -0.44
CA TYR A 154 13.75 1.95 0.99
C TYR A 154 14.61 3.06 1.64
N GLY A 155 15.72 3.43 1.01
CA GLY A 155 16.60 4.50 1.48
C GLY A 155 15.87 5.84 1.59
N GLY A 156 15.08 6.20 0.58
CA GLY A 156 14.25 7.40 0.58
C GLY A 156 13.20 7.42 1.69
N LYS A 157 12.48 6.30 1.88
CA LYS A 157 11.52 6.16 2.99
C LYS A 157 12.19 6.28 4.35
N LYS A 158 13.35 5.65 4.55
CA LYS A 158 14.11 5.73 5.80
C LYS A 158 14.62 7.14 6.09
N ALA A 159 14.93 7.91 5.05
CA ALA A 159 15.33 9.32 5.16
C ALA A 159 14.13 10.28 5.39
N GLY A 160 12.90 9.78 5.50
CA GLY A 160 11.70 10.60 5.69
C GLY A 160 11.30 11.40 4.45
N MET A 161 11.72 10.99 3.26
CA MET A 161 11.39 11.70 2.02
C MET A 161 9.93 11.47 1.63
N GLN A 162 9.31 12.47 1.00
CA GLN A 162 7.94 12.37 0.47
C GLN A 162 7.85 11.30 -0.63
N SER A 163 6.68 10.63 -0.71
CA SER A 163 6.43 9.52 -1.65
C SER A 163 6.75 9.87 -3.10
N PHE A 164 6.47 11.10 -3.54
CA PHE A 164 6.82 11.58 -4.87
C PHE A 164 8.33 11.45 -5.17
N LEU A 165 9.17 11.97 -4.26
CA LEU A 165 10.63 11.93 -4.41
C LEU A 165 11.16 10.49 -4.33
N VAL A 166 10.59 9.68 -3.43
CA VAL A 166 10.95 8.26 -3.29
C VAL A 166 10.69 7.49 -4.59
N ASN A 167 9.52 7.69 -5.21
CA ASN A 167 9.17 7.05 -6.47
C ASN A 167 10.03 7.59 -7.64
N CYS A 168 10.33 8.87 -7.65
CA CYS A 168 11.23 9.47 -8.65
C CYS A 168 12.66 8.89 -8.57
N ILE A 169 13.22 8.75 -7.36
CA ILE A 169 14.54 8.14 -7.14
C ILE A 169 14.51 6.66 -7.52
N GLY A 170 13.51 5.90 -7.09
CA GLY A 170 13.38 4.49 -7.42
C GLY A 170 13.32 4.24 -8.92
N SER A 171 12.49 5.02 -9.63
CA SER A 171 12.34 4.92 -11.09
C SER A 171 13.56 5.46 -11.87
N PHE A 172 14.23 6.46 -11.37
CA PHE A 172 15.52 6.90 -11.91
C PHE A 172 16.58 5.80 -11.84
N LEU A 173 16.73 5.18 -10.66
CA LEU A 173 17.72 4.12 -10.45
C LEU A 173 17.45 2.88 -11.30
N LEU A 174 16.17 2.48 -11.46
CA LEU A 174 15.84 1.36 -12.34
C LEU A 174 16.18 1.66 -13.81
N ALA A 175 15.92 2.89 -14.30
CA ALA A 175 16.21 3.27 -15.67
C ALA A 175 17.72 3.28 -15.93
N VAL A 176 18.49 3.88 -15.02
CA VAL A 176 19.97 3.88 -15.09
C VAL A 176 20.51 2.45 -15.09
N THR A 177 20.01 1.59 -14.18
CA THR A 177 20.46 0.18 -14.11
C THR A 177 20.12 -0.58 -15.38
N SER A 178 18.91 -0.40 -15.92
CA SER A 178 18.46 -1.04 -17.17
C SER A 178 19.35 -0.67 -18.34
N ILE A 179 19.68 0.62 -18.50
CA ILE A 179 20.54 1.11 -19.59
C ILE A 179 21.96 0.55 -19.45
N LEU A 180 22.52 0.55 -18.24
CA LEU A 180 23.85 -0.02 -18.00
C LEU A 180 23.88 -1.53 -18.27
N CYS A 181 22.83 -2.27 -17.91
CA CYS A 181 22.73 -3.69 -18.23
C CYS A 181 22.71 -3.93 -19.74
N VAL A 182 21.91 -3.18 -20.51
CA VAL A 182 21.85 -3.30 -21.96
C VAL A 182 23.22 -2.97 -22.62
N HIS A 183 23.94 -2.01 -22.04
CA HIS A 183 25.24 -1.59 -22.61
C HIS A 183 26.37 -2.57 -22.29
N TYR A 184 26.40 -3.16 -21.08
CA TYR A 184 27.58 -3.96 -20.65
C TYR A 184 27.35 -5.47 -20.68
N LEU A 185 26.11 -5.97 -20.68
CA LEU A 185 25.81 -7.40 -20.74
C LEU A 185 25.79 -7.89 -22.20
N PRO A 186 26.22 -9.14 -22.45
CA PRO A 186 26.21 -9.71 -23.79
C PRO A 186 24.78 -10.02 -24.27
N GLY A 187 24.56 -9.89 -25.58
CA GLY A 187 23.28 -10.24 -26.24
C GLY A 187 22.52 -9.01 -26.71
N THR A 188 21.52 -9.26 -27.56
CA THR A 188 20.55 -8.24 -27.98
C THR A 188 19.44 -8.20 -26.96
N MET A 189 19.31 -7.09 -26.25
CA MET A 189 18.29 -6.88 -25.22
C MET A 189 17.41 -5.69 -25.60
N ASP A 190 16.09 -5.83 -25.42
CA ASP A 190 15.15 -4.73 -25.57
C ASP A 190 15.07 -3.92 -24.26
N LEU A 191 15.62 -2.71 -24.29
CA LEU A 191 15.58 -1.78 -23.16
C LEU A 191 14.16 -1.48 -22.70
N ASN A 192 13.19 -1.42 -23.63
CA ASN A 192 11.81 -1.09 -23.29
C ASN A 192 11.20 -2.20 -22.45
N VAL A 193 11.41 -3.47 -22.81
CA VAL A 193 10.93 -4.62 -22.03
C VAL A 193 11.49 -4.60 -20.62
N ILE A 194 12.79 -4.33 -20.45
CA ILE A 194 13.45 -4.27 -19.16
C ILE A 194 12.85 -3.14 -18.30
N ILE A 195 12.73 -1.93 -18.87
CA ILE A 195 12.20 -0.76 -18.15
C ILE A 195 10.74 -1.00 -17.76
N ILE A 196 9.89 -1.45 -18.69
CA ILE A 196 8.46 -1.68 -18.43
C ILE A 196 8.30 -2.74 -17.34
N ALA A 197 9.00 -3.86 -17.41
CA ALA A 197 8.94 -4.90 -16.38
C ALA A 197 9.40 -4.39 -15.01
N SER A 198 10.46 -3.57 -14.99
CA SER A 198 11.03 -3.05 -13.76
C SER A 198 10.18 -1.96 -13.09
N ILE A 199 9.35 -1.23 -13.85
CA ILE A 199 8.41 -0.22 -13.33
C ILE A 199 7.21 -0.86 -12.62
N MET A 200 6.79 -2.07 -13.00
CA MET A 200 5.53 -2.67 -12.54
C MET A 200 5.32 -2.65 -11.02
N PRO A 201 6.32 -2.93 -10.16
CA PRO A 201 6.13 -2.84 -8.72
C PRO A 201 5.89 -1.42 -8.19
N LEU A 202 6.23 -0.38 -8.95
CA LEU A 202 6.04 1.03 -8.58
C LEU A 202 4.70 1.58 -9.09
N VAL A 203 4.09 0.94 -10.09
CA VAL A 203 2.81 1.39 -10.67
C VAL A 203 1.70 1.35 -9.61
N PRO A 204 0.95 2.45 -9.44
CA PRO A 204 -0.08 2.58 -8.39
C PRO A 204 -1.37 1.83 -8.72
N GLY A 205 -1.28 0.54 -9.09
CA GLY A 205 -2.43 -0.27 -9.54
C GLY A 205 -3.51 -0.39 -8.47
N VAL A 206 -3.12 -0.70 -7.23
CA VAL A 206 -4.07 -0.83 -6.11
C VAL A 206 -4.76 0.52 -5.82
N ALA A 207 -4.02 1.64 -5.89
CA ALA A 207 -4.61 2.95 -5.68
C ALA A 207 -5.66 3.29 -6.76
N ILE A 208 -5.39 2.97 -8.03
CA ILE A 208 -6.35 3.15 -9.14
C ILE A 208 -7.58 2.28 -8.95
N THR A 209 -7.38 0.98 -8.64
CA THR A 209 -8.48 0.05 -8.42
C THR A 209 -9.37 0.51 -7.27
N ASN A 210 -8.76 0.89 -6.14
CA ASN A 210 -9.50 1.37 -4.97
C ASN A 210 -10.20 2.70 -5.25
N ALA A 211 -9.61 3.61 -6.05
CA ALA A 211 -10.27 4.84 -6.47
C ALA A 211 -11.58 4.57 -7.23
N VAL A 212 -11.55 3.57 -8.13
CA VAL A 212 -12.76 3.13 -8.84
C VAL A 212 -13.78 2.52 -7.88
N TYR A 213 -13.35 1.64 -6.97
CA TYR A 213 -14.25 1.03 -5.98
C TYR A 213 -14.88 2.06 -5.06
N ASP A 214 -14.11 2.99 -4.49
CA ASP A 214 -14.63 4.04 -3.62
C ASP A 214 -15.66 4.90 -4.37
N THR A 215 -15.37 5.28 -5.63
CA THR A 215 -16.30 6.04 -6.48
C THR A 215 -17.60 5.28 -6.75
N LEU A 216 -17.52 3.98 -7.07
CA LEU A 216 -18.71 3.16 -7.34
C LEU A 216 -19.59 2.94 -6.09
N HIS A 217 -19.01 3.02 -4.90
CA HIS A 217 -19.74 2.95 -3.63
C HIS A 217 -20.26 4.32 -3.16
N GLY A 218 -20.06 5.38 -3.95
CA GLY A 218 -20.55 6.72 -3.66
C GLY A 218 -19.59 7.60 -2.86
N ASP A 219 -18.43 7.10 -2.45
CA ASP A 219 -17.39 7.90 -1.80
C ASP A 219 -16.52 8.60 -2.85
N TYR A 220 -17.09 9.63 -3.47
CA TYR A 220 -16.42 10.42 -4.51
C TYR A 220 -15.18 11.17 -4.00
N ILE A 221 -15.16 11.56 -2.71
CA ILE A 221 -14.04 12.30 -2.11
C ILE A 221 -12.83 11.39 -2.02
N SER A 222 -12.98 10.20 -1.45
CA SER A 222 -11.90 9.22 -1.34
C SER A 222 -11.46 8.70 -2.72
N GLY A 223 -12.42 8.44 -3.61
CA GLY A 223 -12.14 8.02 -4.98
C GLY A 223 -11.31 9.06 -5.74
N ALA A 224 -11.69 10.33 -5.71
CA ALA A 224 -10.94 11.41 -6.34
C ALA A 224 -9.55 11.62 -5.72
N ALA A 225 -9.44 11.56 -4.39
CA ALA A 225 -8.16 11.70 -3.69
C ALA A 225 -7.18 10.58 -4.07
N ARG A 226 -7.63 9.32 -4.13
CA ARG A 226 -6.81 8.16 -4.56
C ARG A 226 -6.42 8.25 -6.03
N MET A 227 -7.30 8.72 -6.90
CA MET A 227 -6.99 8.93 -8.32
C MET A 227 -5.90 9.98 -8.49
N LEU A 228 -5.99 11.09 -7.76
CA LEU A 228 -4.95 12.13 -7.76
C LEU A 228 -3.61 11.59 -7.24
N GLU A 229 -3.60 10.81 -6.17
CA GLU A 229 -2.40 10.15 -5.64
C GLU A 229 -1.77 9.22 -6.68
N ALA A 230 -2.57 8.42 -7.39
CA ALA A 230 -2.11 7.55 -8.45
C ALA A 230 -1.51 8.35 -9.61
N PHE A 231 -2.14 9.45 -10.01
CA PHE A 231 -1.63 10.34 -11.05
C PHE A 231 -0.28 10.97 -10.67
N VAL A 232 -0.16 11.47 -9.45
CA VAL A 232 1.11 12.05 -8.92
C VAL A 232 2.21 10.99 -8.87
N THR A 233 1.88 9.76 -8.48
CA THR A 233 2.82 8.63 -8.47
C THR A 233 3.29 8.27 -9.88
N ALA A 234 2.37 8.19 -10.85
CA ALA A 234 2.70 7.91 -12.24
C ALA A 234 3.59 9.02 -12.85
N ALA A 235 3.31 10.29 -12.53
CA ALA A 235 4.14 11.41 -12.94
C ALA A 235 5.56 11.33 -12.34
N ALA A 236 5.69 10.97 -11.06
CA ALA A 236 7.00 10.77 -10.42
C ALA A 236 7.82 9.67 -11.11
N ILE A 237 7.16 8.55 -11.45
CA ILE A 237 7.80 7.44 -12.17
C ILE A 237 8.27 7.90 -13.56
N ALA A 238 7.41 8.58 -14.31
CA ALA A 238 7.74 9.08 -15.65
C ALA A 238 8.91 10.07 -15.63
N ILE A 239 8.94 10.98 -14.66
CA ILE A 239 10.04 11.94 -14.47
C ILE A 239 11.33 11.19 -14.13
N GLY A 240 11.30 10.24 -13.18
CA GLY A 240 12.48 9.50 -12.78
C GLY A 240 13.07 8.69 -13.95
N VAL A 241 12.24 7.94 -14.69
CA VAL A 241 12.69 7.20 -15.88
C VAL A 241 13.21 8.15 -16.95
N GLY A 242 12.49 9.24 -17.23
CA GLY A 242 12.90 10.23 -18.23
C GLY A 242 14.25 10.87 -17.91
N LEU A 243 14.50 11.21 -16.64
CA LEU A 243 15.80 11.73 -16.20
C LEU A 243 16.92 10.69 -16.33
N GLY A 244 16.65 9.42 -16.00
CA GLY A 244 17.61 8.32 -16.18
C GLY A 244 17.97 8.10 -17.64
N MET A 245 16.99 8.09 -18.53
CA MET A 245 17.20 7.99 -19.98
C MET A 245 17.93 9.20 -20.56
N LEU A 246 17.60 10.41 -20.09
CA LEU A 246 18.26 11.64 -20.55
C LEU A 246 19.73 11.66 -20.14
N LEU A 247 20.05 11.29 -18.90
CA LEU A 247 21.42 11.27 -18.37
C LEU A 247 22.32 10.30 -19.14
N LEU A 248 21.80 9.13 -19.50
CA LEU A 248 22.54 8.08 -20.19
C LEU A 248 22.20 7.98 -21.68
N ARG A 249 21.61 9.03 -22.25
CA ARG A 249 21.27 9.11 -23.69
C ARG A 249 22.41 8.65 -24.65
N PRO A 250 23.68 8.95 -24.39
CA PRO A 250 24.76 8.47 -25.27
C PRO A 250 24.93 6.95 -25.32
N LEU A 251 24.45 6.23 -24.30
CA LEU A 251 24.51 4.77 -24.17
C LEU A 251 23.27 4.05 -24.73
N VAL A 252 22.19 4.78 -25.04
CA VAL A 252 20.89 4.27 -25.54
C VAL A 252 20.88 4.15 -27.09
N ARG A 253 22.03 4.11 -27.74
CA ARG A 253 22.11 3.97 -29.20
C ARG A 253 22.15 2.52 -29.64
#